data_4f8410b00d4c2e9588f5cef064cfc4b3
#
_entry.id   4f8410b00d4c2e9588f5cef064cfc4b3
#
_cell.length_a   1.000
_cell.length_b   1.000
_cell.length_c   1.000
_cell.angle_alpha   90.00
_cell.angle_beta   90.00
_cell.angle_gamma   90.00
#
_symmetry.space_group_name_H-M   'P 1'
#
loop_
_entity.id
_entity.type
_entity.pdbx_description
1 polymer ?
#
loop_
_entity_poly.entity_id
_entity_poly.type
_entity_poly.pdbx_seq_one_letter_code
_entity_poly.pdbx_strand_id
1 'polypeptide(L)'
;MRHQPLYRMNDSQILSAFQDLPPQGAPGRGEHALVFDACHVGVILRAVLFVVAVVAVGAMFGTASPLDWLARTSIVTGGALPATLAWLIAGCSLKKPLARQRLAVQVAAGVGLGALAGLYGCGLLALAGFADPAPWLASASAGALLAGMLVAALVWRVKGRTPAATMARLTELQSRIRPHFLFNTLNTAIALVREEPERAESILEDLAELFRHALAEQGASATLTQEIALARHYLQIEQARFGERLR
;
A
#
# COMPACT_ATOMS: atom_id res chain seq x y z
N MET A 1 -22.88 -40.10 39.81
CA MET A 1 -22.62 -38.84 39.10
C MET A 1 -21.21 -38.41 39.42
N ARG A 2 -20.28 -38.51 38.44
CA ARG A 2 -18.87 -38.15 38.65
C ARG A 2 -18.74 -36.69 38.24
N HIS A 3 -18.45 -35.82 39.22
CA HIS A 3 -18.01 -34.44 38.95
C HIS A 3 -16.64 -34.49 38.22
N GLN A 4 -16.61 -34.05 36.95
CA GLN A 4 -15.35 -33.73 36.32
C GLN A 4 -14.84 -32.40 36.89
N PRO A 5 -13.57 -32.31 37.31
CA PRO A 5 -13.04 -31.03 37.75
C PRO A 5 -12.89 -30.07 36.55
N LEU A 6 -13.46 -28.87 36.69
CA LEU A 6 -13.23 -27.74 35.78
C LEU A 6 -11.71 -27.55 35.61
N TYR A 7 -11.24 -27.69 34.40
CA TYR A 7 -9.84 -27.51 34.00
C TYR A 7 -9.44 -26.07 34.26
N ARG A 8 -8.77 -25.83 35.36
CA ARG A 8 -8.23 -24.52 35.73
C ARG A 8 -6.98 -24.30 34.88
N MET A 9 -7.12 -23.64 33.73
CA MET A 9 -5.96 -23.20 32.95
C MET A 9 -5.12 -22.24 33.80
N ASN A 10 -3.82 -22.54 33.94
CA ASN A 10 -2.87 -21.72 34.67
C ASN A 10 -2.53 -20.49 33.80
N ASP A 11 -2.30 -19.33 34.43
CA ASP A 11 -1.97 -18.07 33.75
C ASP A 11 -0.81 -18.20 32.74
N SER A 12 0.14 -19.10 33.03
CA SER A 12 1.23 -19.42 32.11
C SER A 12 0.77 -20.12 30.82
N GLN A 13 -0.29 -20.92 30.86
CA GLN A 13 -0.87 -21.58 29.69
C GLN A 13 -1.68 -20.61 28.83
N ILE A 14 -2.34 -19.65 29.46
CA ILE A 14 -3.02 -18.56 28.75
C ILE A 14 -2.01 -17.69 28.01
N LEU A 15 -0.92 -17.30 28.68
CA LEU A 15 0.15 -16.50 28.07
C LEU A 15 0.88 -17.24 26.95
N SER A 16 1.13 -18.55 27.08
CA SER A 16 1.74 -19.34 26.00
C SER A 16 0.80 -19.50 24.79
N ALA A 17 -0.49 -19.67 25.02
CA ALA A 17 -1.47 -19.72 23.93
C ALA A 17 -1.56 -18.40 23.15
N PHE A 18 -1.30 -17.26 23.79
CA PHE A 18 -1.16 -15.95 23.09
C PHE A 18 0.17 -15.80 22.36
N GLN A 19 1.26 -16.44 22.84
CA GLN A 19 2.56 -16.44 22.17
C GLN A 19 2.62 -17.37 20.95
N ASP A 20 1.85 -18.46 20.96
CA ASP A 20 1.75 -19.43 19.87
C ASP A 20 0.73 -19.03 18.79
N LEU A 21 -0.01 -17.93 18.98
CA LEU A 21 -0.77 -17.34 17.89
C LEU A 21 0.21 -16.93 16.79
N PRO A 22 0.13 -17.50 15.58
CA PRO A 22 0.94 -17.03 14.47
C PRO A 22 0.70 -15.53 14.37
N PRO A 23 1.74 -14.71 14.16
CA PRO A 23 1.60 -13.26 14.08
C PRO A 23 0.51 -12.96 13.04
N GLN A 24 -0.68 -12.62 13.53
CA GLN A 24 -1.82 -12.26 12.71
C GLN A 24 -1.42 -10.97 11.99
N GLY A 25 -1.09 -11.08 10.74
CA GLY A 25 -0.65 -9.96 9.93
C GLY A 25 0.81 -9.98 9.54
N ALA A 26 1.49 -11.13 9.51
CA ALA A 26 2.56 -11.24 8.53
C ALA A 26 1.92 -10.87 7.19
N PRO A 27 2.30 -9.72 6.55
CA PRO A 27 1.74 -9.36 5.25
C PRO A 27 1.92 -10.57 4.38
N GLY A 28 0.79 -11.08 3.85
CA GLY A 28 0.80 -12.27 3.01
C GLY A 28 1.94 -12.12 2.02
N ARG A 29 2.74 -13.16 1.83
CA ARG A 29 3.95 -13.23 1.00
C ARG A 29 3.77 -12.76 -0.46
N GLY A 30 2.80 -11.91 -0.76
CA GLY A 30 2.35 -11.51 -2.09
C GLY A 30 2.32 -10.03 -2.42
N GLU A 31 2.30 -9.12 -1.48
CA GLU A 31 2.38 -7.69 -1.80
C GLU A 31 3.80 -7.15 -1.54
N HIS A 32 4.78 -7.66 -2.27
CA HIS A 32 5.96 -6.87 -2.57
C HIS A 32 5.47 -5.64 -3.31
N ALA A 33 5.45 -4.49 -2.61
CA ALA A 33 5.15 -3.21 -3.22
C ALA A 33 6.03 -3.08 -4.47
N LEU A 34 5.41 -3.21 -5.64
CA LEU A 34 6.10 -3.21 -6.92
C LEU A 34 6.67 -1.80 -7.11
N VAL A 35 7.97 -1.64 -6.90
CA VAL A 35 8.69 -0.38 -7.13
C VAL A 35 8.46 0.11 -8.57
N PHE A 36 8.26 -0.83 -9.50
CA PHE A 36 7.96 -0.58 -10.91
C PHE A 36 6.45 -0.64 -11.23
N ASP A 37 5.58 -0.07 -10.39
CA ASP A 37 4.18 0.16 -10.79
C ASP A 37 4.07 1.40 -11.71
N ALA A 38 4.99 1.46 -12.68
CA ALA A 38 5.10 2.51 -13.69
C ALA A 38 4.00 2.42 -14.78
N CYS A 39 3.16 1.37 -14.73
CA CYS A 39 2.17 1.11 -15.78
C CYS A 39 0.86 1.91 -15.62
N HIS A 40 0.73 2.71 -14.56
CA HIS A 40 -0.40 3.63 -14.41
C HIS A 40 -0.18 4.91 -15.23
N VAL A 41 -1.20 5.32 -15.97
CA VAL A 41 -1.19 6.54 -16.80
C VAL A 41 -0.68 7.76 -16.02
N GLY A 42 -1.05 7.90 -14.74
CA GLY A 42 -0.59 8.99 -13.89
C GLY A 42 0.92 8.97 -13.57
N VAL A 43 1.57 7.80 -13.58
CA VAL A 43 3.02 7.69 -13.40
C VAL A 43 3.74 8.03 -14.71
N ILE A 44 3.22 7.52 -15.83
CA ILE A 44 3.74 7.81 -17.18
C ILE A 44 3.72 9.32 -17.42
N LEU A 45 2.57 9.97 -17.18
CA LEU A 45 2.44 11.42 -17.38
C LEU A 45 3.43 12.22 -16.53
N ARG A 46 3.58 11.87 -15.25
CA ARG A 46 4.54 12.56 -14.36
C ARG A 46 5.98 12.35 -14.79
N ALA A 47 6.35 11.14 -15.22
CA ALA A 47 7.71 10.86 -15.72
C ALA A 47 8.01 11.67 -16.97
N VAL A 48 7.09 11.70 -17.94
CA VAL A 48 7.23 12.49 -19.17
C VAL A 48 7.35 13.98 -18.85
N LEU A 49 6.43 14.52 -18.02
CA LEU A 49 6.47 15.95 -17.64
C LEU A 49 7.76 16.30 -16.91
N PHE A 50 8.24 15.45 -16.02
CA PHE A 50 9.49 15.64 -15.31
C PHE A 50 10.67 15.70 -16.26
N VAL A 51 10.78 14.74 -17.19
CA VAL A 51 11.88 14.72 -18.17
C VAL A 51 11.84 15.93 -19.10
N VAL A 52 10.68 16.29 -19.59
CA VAL A 52 10.51 17.49 -20.46
C VAL A 52 10.86 18.76 -19.68
N ALA A 53 10.46 18.89 -18.43
CA ALA A 53 10.83 20.03 -17.59
C ALA A 53 12.33 20.13 -17.37
N VAL A 54 13.01 19.01 -17.07
CA VAL A 54 14.46 18.98 -16.88
C VAL A 54 15.18 19.34 -18.17
N VAL A 55 14.74 18.80 -19.32
CA VAL A 55 15.29 19.13 -20.64
C VAL A 55 15.10 20.62 -20.95
N ALA A 56 13.91 21.18 -20.71
CA ALA A 56 13.62 22.59 -20.95
C ALA A 56 14.50 23.52 -20.10
N VAL A 57 14.66 23.20 -18.80
CA VAL A 57 15.55 23.96 -17.90
C VAL A 57 17.02 23.78 -18.32
N GLY A 58 17.44 22.56 -18.64
CA GLY A 58 18.80 22.29 -19.11
C GLY A 58 19.14 23.00 -20.42
N ALA A 59 18.16 23.12 -21.32
CA ALA A 59 18.33 23.85 -22.59
C ALA A 59 18.52 25.37 -22.39
N MET A 60 18.08 25.95 -21.25
CA MET A 60 18.31 27.37 -20.94
C MET A 60 19.80 27.71 -20.79
N PHE A 61 20.59 26.72 -20.34
CA PHE A 61 22.02 26.91 -20.20
C PHE A 61 22.69 26.90 -21.59
N GLY A 62 23.29 28.03 -21.97
CA GLY A 62 24.00 28.19 -23.23
C GLY A 62 23.14 28.59 -24.42
N THR A 63 21.92 29.10 -24.21
CA THR A 63 21.07 29.74 -25.23
C THR A 63 21.05 31.25 -25.02
N ALA A 64 21.19 32.03 -26.10
CA ALA A 64 21.24 33.50 -26.06
C ALA A 64 19.86 34.13 -26.31
N SER A 65 18.92 33.41 -26.91
CA SER A 65 17.61 33.93 -27.25
C SER A 65 16.49 32.94 -26.93
N PRO A 66 15.23 33.40 -26.71
CA PRO A 66 14.07 32.52 -26.51
C PRO A 66 13.84 31.58 -27.71
N LEU A 67 14.12 32.00 -28.92
CA LEU A 67 13.97 31.16 -30.12
C LEU A 67 15.01 30.02 -30.15
N ASP A 68 16.26 30.30 -29.80
CA ASP A 68 17.29 29.27 -29.69
C ASP A 68 16.97 28.26 -28.59
N TRP A 69 16.43 28.74 -27.48
CA TRP A 69 15.97 27.87 -26.39
C TRP A 69 14.82 26.96 -26.87
N LEU A 70 13.83 27.50 -27.55
CA LEU A 70 12.70 26.71 -28.10
C LEU A 70 13.20 25.66 -29.10
N ALA A 71 14.06 26.05 -30.03
CA ALA A 71 14.64 25.15 -31.03
C ALA A 71 15.41 24.01 -30.35
N ARG A 72 16.31 24.36 -29.43
CA ARG A 72 17.11 23.38 -28.70
C ARG A 72 16.28 22.43 -27.84
N THR A 73 15.30 22.98 -27.12
CA THR A 73 14.36 22.19 -26.33
C THR A 73 13.57 21.20 -27.20
N SER A 74 13.10 21.64 -28.36
CA SER A 74 12.36 20.80 -29.30
C SER A 74 13.21 19.66 -29.83
N ILE A 75 14.45 19.94 -30.25
CA ILE A 75 15.36 18.91 -30.77
C ILE A 75 15.69 17.89 -29.68
N VAL A 76 16.12 18.33 -28.50
CA VAL A 76 16.47 17.41 -27.41
C VAL A 76 15.28 16.60 -26.94
N THR A 77 14.09 17.22 -26.87
CA THR A 77 12.83 16.53 -26.52
C THR A 77 12.47 15.47 -27.56
N GLY A 78 12.78 15.70 -28.84
CA GLY A 78 12.58 14.71 -29.91
C GLY A 78 13.33 13.40 -29.68
N GLY A 79 14.50 13.44 -29.04
CA GLY A 79 15.23 12.23 -28.61
C GLY A 79 14.81 11.74 -27.23
N ALA A 80 14.54 12.65 -26.27
CA ALA A 80 14.25 12.33 -24.89
C ALA A 80 12.88 11.67 -24.70
N LEU A 81 11.86 12.05 -25.45
CA LEU A 81 10.51 11.46 -25.33
C LEU A 81 10.48 9.99 -25.75
N PRO A 82 10.96 9.59 -26.94
CA PRO A 82 11.03 8.17 -27.30
C PRO A 82 11.89 7.37 -26.32
N ALA A 83 13.01 7.93 -25.84
CA ALA A 83 13.88 7.30 -24.85
C ALA A 83 13.12 7.06 -23.51
N THR A 84 12.38 8.05 -23.04
CA THR A 84 11.58 7.94 -21.82
C THR A 84 10.46 6.88 -21.95
N LEU A 85 9.78 6.87 -23.09
CA LEU A 85 8.74 5.88 -23.36
C LEU A 85 9.31 4.46 -23.46
N ALA A 86 10.47 4.29 -24.13
CA ALA A 86 11.17 3.01 -24.19
C ALA A 86 11.56 2.51 -22.80
N TRP A 87 12.08 3.39 -21.94
CA TRP A 87 12.40 3.07 -20.55
C TRP A 87 11.16 2.63 -19.75
N LEU A 88 10.02 3.35 -19.88
CA LEU A 88 8.78 3.02 -19.21
C LEU A 88 8.22 1.68 -19.69
N ILE A 89 8.24 1.41 -20.99
CA ILE A 89 7.78 0.13 -21.56
C ILE A 89 8.68 -1.02 -21.07
N ALA A 90 9.99 -0.85 -21.07
CA ALA A 90 10.93 -1.85 -20.56
C ALA A 90 10.72 -2.10 -19.07
N GLY A 91 10.55 -1.05 -18.26
CA GLY A 91 10.23 -1.16 -16.83
C GLY A 91 8.92 -1.92 -16.57
N CYS A 92 7.88 -1.63 -17.35
CA CYS A 92 6.60 -2.34 -17.28
C CYS A 92 6.73 -3.82 -17.65
N SER A 93 7.48 -4.13 -18.70
CA SER A 93 7.69 -5.52 -19.16
C SER A 93 8.48 -6.34 -18.16
N LEU A 94 9.46 -5.72 -17.51
CA LEU A 94 10.35 -6.36 -16.53
C LEU A 94 9.81 -6.33 -15.09
N LYS A 95 8.62 -5.77 -14.84
CA LYS A 95 8.10 -5.64 -13.47
C LYS A 95 7.97 -6.99 -12.76
N LYS A 96 7.48 -8.04 -13.43
CA LYS A 96 7.29 -9.37 -12.83
C LYS A 96 8.61 -10.05 -12.43
N PRO A 97 9.63 -10.16 -13.29
CA PRO A 97 10.91 -10.74 -12.90
C PRO A 97 11.67 -9.88 -11.88
N LEU A 98 11.60 -8.54 -11.99
CA LEU A 98 12.27 -7.66 -11.03
C LEU A 98 11.62 -7.68 -9.64
N ALA A 99 10.32 -7.85 -9.52
CA ALA A 99 9.62 -7.95 -8.24
C ALA A 99 10.15 -9.05 -7.31
N ARG A 100 10.75 -10.10 -7.89
CA ARG A 100 11.36 -11.21 -7.14
C ARG A 100 12.79 -10.91 -6.65
N GLN A 101 13.39 -9.82 -7.12
CA GLN A 101 14.76 -9.45 -6.81
C GLN A 101 14.85 -8.47 -5.63
N ARG A 102 16.04 -8.38 -5.02
CA ARG A 102 16.32 -7.42 -3.94
C ARG A 102 16.18 -5.99 -4.48
N LEU A 103 15.76 -5.07 -3.62
CA LEU A 103 15.57 -3.66 -3.97
C LEU A 103 16.80 -3.04 -4.68
N ALA A 104 18.01 -3.37 -4.22
CA ALA A 104 19.24 -2.89 -4.84
C ALA A 104 19.36 -3.31 -6.32
N VAL A 105 18.97 -4.56 -6.65
CA VAL A 105 18.98 -5.06 -8.03
C VAL A 105 17.91 -4.35 -8.87
N GLN A 106 16.73 -4.11 -8.30
CA GLN A 106 15.68 -3.36 -8.99
C GLN A 106 16.14 -1.93 -9.33
N VAL A 107 16.76 -1.23 -8.37
CA VAL A 107 17.30 0.12 -8.58
C VAL A 107 18.40 0.10 -9.63
N ALA A 108 19.38 -0.82 -9.54
CA ALA A 108 20.47 -0.93 -10.50
C ALA A 108 19.93 -1.23 -11.92
N ALA A 109 18.96 -2.10 -12.06
CA ALA A 109 18.32 -2.40 -13.34
C ALA A 109 17.60 -1.16 -13.91
N GLY A 110 16.85 -0.42 -13.07
CA GLY A 110 16.17 0.81 -13.49
C GLY A 110 17.13 1.89 -13.98
N VAL A 111 18.25 2.09 -13.28
CA VAL A 111 19.31 3.04 -13.65
C VAL A 111 20.04 2.58 -14.91
N GLY A 112 20.37 1.29 -15.02
CA GLY A 112 21.01 0.73 -16.21
C GLY A 112 20.14 0.85 -17.46
N LEU A 113 18.83 0.54 -17.35
CA LEU A 113 17.88 0.80 -18.43
C LEU A 113 17.78 2.29 -18.78
N GLY A 114 17.93 3.18 -17.79
CA GLY A 114 17.98 4.62 -18.03
C GLY A 114 19.18 5.04 -18.85
N ALA A 115 20.37 4.47 -18.57
CA ALA A 115 21.57 4.70 -19.37
C ALA A 115 21.37 4.25 -20.82
N LEU A 116 20.81 3.05 -21.02
CA LEU A 116 20.50 2.53 -22.36
C LEU A 116 19.47 3.40 -23.10
N ALA A 117 18.45 3.89 -22.40
CA ALA A 117 17.48 4.82 -22.98
C ALA A 117 18.13 6.15 -23.38
N GLY A 118 19.07 6.67 -22.57
CA GLY A 118 19.85 7.85 -22.93
C GLY A 118 20.70 7.66 -24.20
N LEU A 119 21.37 6.49 -24.32
CA LEU A 119 22.08 6.11 -25.53
C LEU A 119 21.16 6.01 -26.75
N TYR A 120 19.99 5.38 -26.57
CA TYR A 120 18.96 5.29 -27.63
C TYR A 120 18.51 6.66 -28.12
N GLY A 121 18.20 7.59 -27.19
CA GLY A 121 17.80 8.96 -27.55
C GLY A 121 18.94 9.71 -28.27
N CYS A 122 20.18 9.54 -27.83
CA CYS A 122 21.38 10.10 -28.52
C CYS A 122 21.51 9.53 -29.94
N GLY A 123 21.34 8.23 -30.12
CA GLY A 123 21.39 7.55 -31.41
C GLY A 123 20.31 8.09 -32.37
N LEU A 124 19.10 8.33 -31.92
CA LEU A 124 18.07 8.95 -32.74
C LEU A 124 18.43 10.35 -33.21
N LEU A 125 19.01 11.18 -32.33
CA LEU A 125 19.45 12.52 -32.68
C LEU A 125 20.64 12.51 -33.63
N ALA A 126 21.57 11.58 -33.46
CA ALA A 126 22.71 11.40 -34.37
C ALA A 126 22.25 10.96 -35.77
N LEU A 127 21.34 9.99 -35.85
CA LEU A 127 20.77 9.56 -37.12
C LEU A 127 19.99 10.68 -37.85
N ALA A 128 19.34 11.56 -37.06
CA ALA A 128 18.64 12.73 -37.59
C ALA A 128 19.60 13.91 -37.97
N GLY A 129 20.92 13.77 -37.75
CA GLY A 129 21.91 14.80 -38.05
C GLY A 129 21.99 15.96 -37.07
N PHE A 130 21.33 15.83 -35.89
CA PHE A 130 21.30 16.89 -34.87
C PHE A 130 22.41 16.72 -33.79
N ALA A 131 23.14 15.63 -33.78
CA ALA A 131 24.19 15.34 -32.81
C ALA A 131 25.47 14.84 -33.50
N ASP A 132 26.32 15.78 -33.94
CA ASP A 132 27.63 15.48 -34.50
C ASP A 132 28.69 16.45 -33.94
N PRO A 133 29.69 15.97 -33.14
CA PRO A 133 29.86 14.60 -32.64
C PRO A 133 28.79 14.23 -31.56
N ALA A 134 28.31 12.99 -31.62
CA ALA A 134 27.29 12.50 -30.67
C ALA A 134 27.87 12.37 -29.25
N PRO A 135 27.26 13.00 -28.24
CA PRO A 135 27.72 12.98 -26.85
C PRO A 135 27.24 11.71 -26.09
N TRP A 136 27.73 10.53 -26.48
CA TRP A 136 27.25 9.24 -25.95
C TRP A 136 27.35 9.12 -24.44
N LEU A 137 28.52 9.48 -23.85
CA LEU A 137 28.72 9.38 -22.41
C LEU A 137 27.82 10.34 -21.63
N ALA A 138 27.67 11.58 -22.10
CA ALA A 138 26.78 12.55 -21.46
C ALA A 138 25.32 12.11 -21.53
N SER A 139 24.91 11.55 -22.66
CA SER A 139 23.51 11.04 -22.83
C SER A 139 23.24 9.80 -21.97
N ALA A 140 24.22 8.88 -21.87
CA ALA A 140 24.11 7.72 -21.00
C ALA A 140 24.01 8.13 -19.51
N SER A 141 24.90 9.05 -19.07
CA SER A 141 24.90 9.55 -17.70
C SER A 141 23.64 10.35 -17.37
N ALA A 142 23.14 11.19 -18.26
CA ALA A 142 21.91 11.92 -18.10
C ALA A 142 20.70 10.98 -17.98
N GLY A 143 20.63 9.96 -18.85
CA GLY A 143 19.58 8.94 -18.79
C GLY A 143 19.62 8.12 -17.49
N ALA A 144 20.81 7.75 -17.01
CA ALA A 144 21.00 7.05 -15.74
C ALA A 144 20.54 7.90 -14.55
N LEU A 145 20.93 9.18 -14.51
CA LEU A 145 20.54 10.12 -13.44
C LEU A 145 19.03 10.37 -13.40
N LEU A 146 18.42 10.64 -14.54
CA LEU A 146 16.97 10.86 -14.64
C LEU A 146 16.19 9.61 -14.20
N ALA A 147 16.61 8.44 -14.68
CA ALA A 147 16.00 7.19 -14.26
C ALA A 147 16.20 6.93 -12.75
N GLY A 148 17.39 7.22 -12.21
CA GLY A 148 17.69 7.13 -10.79
C GLY A 148 16.77 8.02 -9.94
N MET A 149 16.55 9.26 -10.34
CA MET A 149 15.61 10.17 -9.67
C MET A 149 14.17 9.66 -9.71
N LEU A 150 13.71 9.16 -10.86
CA LEU A 150 12.37 8.60 -11.02
C LEU A 150 12.19 7.35 -10.15
N VAL A 151 13.16 6.43 -10.15
CA VAL A 151 13.15 5.23 -9.30
C VAL A 151 13.16 5.61 -7.82
N ALA A 152 13.99 6.56 -7.40
CA ALA A 152 14.03 7.04 -6.02
C ALA A 152 12.69 7.64 -5.59
N ALA A 153 12.05 8.43 -6.45
CA ALA A 153 10.73 8.99 -6.19
C ALA A 153 9.66 7.89 -6.05
N LEU A 154 9.72 6.83 -6.87
CA LEU A 154 8.81 5.69 -6.77
C LEU A 154 9.01 4.92 -5.47
N VAL A 155 10.26 4.66 -5.08
CA VAL A 155 10.59 3.99 -3.80
C VAL A 155 10.10 4.80 -2.61
N TRP A 156 10.32 6.10 -2.60
CA TRP A 156 9.85 7.00 -1.53
C TRP A 156 8.33 7.01 -1.43
N ARG A 157 7.65 7.04 -2.57
CA ARG A 157 6.19 7.00 -2.62
C ARG A 157 5.63 5.69 -2.04
N VAL A 158 6.28 4.56 -2.31
CA VAL A 158 5.90 3.26 -1.74
C VAL A 158 6.10 3.26 -0.23
N LYS A 159 7.26 3.71 0.26
CA LYS A 159 7.56 3.79 1.69
C LYS A 159 6.63 4.74 2.45
N GLY A 160 6.20 5.84 1.84
CA GLY A 160 5.29 6.80 2.46
C GLY A 160 3.83 6.33 2.54
N ARG A 161 3.41 5.40 1.68
CA ARG A 161 2.03 4.90 1.66
C ARG A 161 1.73 3.82 2.70
N THR A 162 2.70 3.00 3.06
CA THR A 162 2.53 1.90 4.01
C THR A 162 2.09 2.37 5.42
N PRO A 163 2.68 3.42 6.04
CA PRO A 163 2.21 3.91 7.32
C PRO A 163 0.80 4.49 7.27
N ALA A 164 0.49 5.27 6.22
CA ALA A 164 -0.82 5.90 6.05
C ALA A 164 -1.95 4.88 5.84
N ALA A 165 -1.72 3.83 5.07
CA ALA A 165 -2.69 2.76 4.85
C ALA A 165 -2.94 1.95 6.13
N THR A 166 -1.90 1.68 6.93
CA THR A 166 -2.03 0.98 8.21
C THR A 166 -2.77 1.84 9.23
N MET A 167 -2.47 3.14 9.30
CA MET A 167 -3.20 4.08 10.16
C MET A 167 -4.66 4.24 9.74
N ALA A 168 -4.95 4.34 8.45
CA ALA A 168 -6.32 4.39 7.95
C ALA A 168 -7.10 3.12 8.31
N ARG A 169 -6.51 1.93 8.20
CA ARG A 169 -7.13 0.67 8.62
C ARG A 169 -7.36 0.62 10.13
N LEU A 170 -6.41 1.06 10.95
CA LEU A 170 -6.59 1.14 12.41
C LEU A 170 -7.70 2.10 12.78
N THR A 171 -7.77 3.27 12.15
CA THR A 171 -8.84 4.25 12.37
C THR A 171 -10.19 3.71 11.92
N GLU A 172 -10.25 2.98 10.82
CA GLU A 172 -11.47 2.34 10.32
C GLU A 172 -11.95 1.23 11.27
N LEU A 173 -11.05 0.40 11.80
CA LEU A 173 -11.38 -0.61 12.81
C LEU A 173 -11.89 0.04 14.11
N GLN A 174 -11.24 1.14 14.55
CA GLN A 174 -11.69 1.89 15.73
C GLN A 174 -13.04 2.58 15.53
N SER A 175 -13.39 2.98 14.30
CA SER A 175 -14.69 3.60 14.01
C SER A 175 -15.85 2.60 13.97
N ARG A 176 -15.59 1.33 13.67
CA ARG A 176 -16.62 0.27 13.60
C ARG A 176 -17.06 -0.24 14.95
N ILE A 177 -16.15 -0.26 15.92
CA ILE A 177 -16.45 -0.70 17.28
C ILE A 177 -16.45 0.56 18.14
N ARG A 178 -17.61 0.98 18.60
CA ARG A 178 -17.72 2.09 19.56
C ARG A 178 -17.05 1.65 20.88
N PRO A 179 -15.91 2.23 21.29
CA PRO A 179 -15.22 1.78 22.51
C PRO A 179 -16.12 1.83 23.74
N HIS A 180 -16.99 2.82 23.80
CA HIS A 180 -17.97 2.97 24.87
C HIS A 180 -18.96 1.80 24.94
N PHE A 181 -19.37 1.22 23.80
CA PHE A 181 -20.22 0.01 23.78
C PHE A 181 -19.47 -1.17 24.39
N LEU A 182 -18.22 -1.40 24.00
CA LEU A 182 -17.39 -2.48 24.51
C LEU A 182 -17.24 -2.40 26.04
N PHE A 183 -16.81 -1.23 26.56
CA PHE A 183 -16.63 -1.05 28.00
C PHE A 183 -17.95 -1.24 28.78
N ASN A 184 -19.06 -0.75 28.26
CA ASN A 184 -20.34 -0.91 28.92
C ASN A 184 -20.81 -2.36 28.94
N THR A 185 -20.62 -3.11 27.85
CA THR A 185 -20.96 -4.53 27.75
C THR A 185 -20.14 -5.36 28.75
N LEU A 186 -18.82 -5.12 28.81
CA LEU A 186 -17.95 -5.79 29.76
C LEU A 186 -18.34 -5.47 31.22
N ASN A 187 -18.64 -4.21 31.55
CA ASN A 187 -19.08 -3.83 32.87
C ASN A 187 -20.41 -4.49 33.26
N THR A 188 -21.33 -4.61 32.31
CA THR A 188 -22.62 -5.32 32.53
C THR A 188 -22.38 -6.81 32.79
N ALA A 189 -21.53 -7.46 32.00
CA ALA A 189 -21.17 -8.86 32.20
C ALA A 189 -20.50 -9.07 33.56
N ILE A 190 -19.57 -8.21 33.97
CA ILE A 190 -18.90 -8.27 35.29
C ILE A 190 -19.91 -8.13 36.44
N ALA A 191 -20.91 -7.25 36.33
CA ALA A 191 -21.92 -7.07 37.33
C ALA A 191 -22.80 -8.33 37.50
N LEU A 192 -23.09 -9.03 36.40
CA LEU A 192 -23.92 -10.23 36.38
C LEU A 192 -23.19 -11.52 36.76
N VAL A 193 -21.85 -11.57 36.71
CA VAL A 193 -21.06 -12.79 36.96
C VAL A 193 -21.43 -13.50 38.27
N ARG A 194 -21.78 -12.75 39.33
CA ARG A 194 -22.11 -13.33 40.66
C ARG A 194 -23.57 -13.62 40.86
N GLU A 195 -24.45 -12.87 40.21
CA GLU A 195 -25.89 -12.94 40.42
C GLU A 195 -26.59 -13.80 39.35
N GLU A 196 -26.18 -13.64 38.09
CA GLU A 196 -26.75 -14.32 36.93
C GLU A 196 -25.63 -14.84 36.01
N PRO A 197 -24.83 -15.85 36.40
CA PRO A 197 -23.64 -16.28 35.65
C PRO A 197 -23.96 -16.75 34.23
N GLU A 198 -25.07 -17.45 34.01
CA GLU A 198 -25.49 -17.91 32.69
C GLU A 198 -25.79 -16.73 31.73
N ARG A 199 -26.33 -15.65 32.26
CA ARG A 199 -26.64 -14.45 31.52
C ARG A 199 -25.37 -13.64 31.21
N ALA A 200 -24.42 -13.61 32.12
CA ALA A 200 -23.10 -13.02 31.88
C ALA A 200 -22.35 -13.76 30.78
N GLU A 201 -22.39 -15.09 30.75
CA GLU A 201 -21.80 -15.92 29.72
C GLU A 201 -22.44 -15.64 28.35
N SER A 202 -23.77 -15.62 28.26
CA SER A 202 -24.49 -15.29 27.03
C SER A 202 -24.10 -13.92 26.44
N ILE A 203 -23.98 -12.88 27.29
CA ILE A 203 -23.56 -11.54 26.84
C ILE A 203 -22.14 -11.56 26.25
N LEU A 204 -21.23 -12.34 26.85
CA LEU A 204 -19.85 -12.45 26.37
C LEU A 204 -19.77 -13.25 25.08
N GLU A 205 -20.61 -14.27 24.91
CA GLU A 205 -20.71 -15.02 23.64
C GLU A 205 -21.26 -14.13 22.51
N ASP A 206 -22.32 -13.38 22.77
CA ASP A 206 -22.88 -12.42 21.81
C ASP A 206 -21.86 -11.36 21.42
N LEU A 207 -21.11 -10.84 22.39
CA LEU A 207 -20.02 -9.89 22.14
C LEU A 207 -18.92 -10.49 21.27
N ALA A 208 -18.53 -11.74 21.55
CA ALA A 208 -17.50 -12.45 20.77
C ALA A 208 -17.96 -12.65 19.31
N GLU A 209 -19.23 -12.95 19.07
CA GLU A 209 -19.78 -13.11 17.72
C GLU A 209 -19.81 -11.78 16.96
N LEU A 210 -20.20 -10.67 17.61
CA LEU A 210 -20.12 -9.33 17.04
C LEU A 210 -18.69 -8.97 16.61
N PHE A 211 -17.68 -9.29 17.46
CA PHE A 211 -16.29 -9.05 17.14
C PHE A 211 -15.82 -9.92 15.99
N ARG A 212 -16.16 -11.20 15.97
CA ARG A 212 -15.81 -12.12 14.89
C ARG A 212 -16.31 -11.61 13.56
N HIS A 213 -17.56 -11.12 13.52
CA HIS A 213 -18.14 -10.56 12.31
C HIS A 213 -17.49 -9.21 11.92
N ALA A 214 -17.22 -8.33 12.88
CA ALA A 214 -16.58 -7.04 12.62
C ALA A 214 -15.13 -7.17 12.12
N LEU A 215 -14.43 -8.26 12.50
CA LEU A 215 -13.06 -8.56 12.11
C LEU A 215 -12.97 -9.48 10.88
N ALA A 216 -14.07 -10.09 10.44
CA ALA A 216 -14.08 -10.88 9.21
C ALA A 216 -13.69 -10.01 8.01
N GLU A 217 -12.86 -10.58 7.12
CA GLU A 217 -12.30 -9.86 5.98
C GLU A 217 -13.38 -9.25 5.09
N GLN A 218 -13.19 -7.99 4.73
CA GLN A 218 -14.04 -7.24 3.82
C GLN A 218 -13.90 -7.80 2.39
N GLY A 219 -14.96 -8.36 1.89
CA GLY A 219 -15.04 -8.83 0.50
C GLY A 219 -16.15 -9.84 0.26
N ALA A 220 -16.63 -10.48 1.30
CA ALA A 220 -17.83 -11.29 1.21
C ALA A 220 -19.05 -10.40 1.52
N SER A 221 -19.95 -10.27 0.55
CA SER A 221 -21.27 -9.64 0.79
C SER A 221 -22.00 -10.44 1.86
N ALA A 222 -22.30 -9.82 3.00
CA ALA A 222 -23.14 -10.44 4.03
C ALA A 222 -24.56 -10.66 3.49
N THR A 223 -25.14 -11.80 3.77
CA THR A 223 -26.54 -12.05 3.43
C THR A 223 -27.47 -11.32 4.43
N LEU A 224 -28.67 -10.94 3.99
CA LEU A 224 -29.66 -10.30 4.86
C LEU A 224 -29.91 -11.13 6.13
N THR A 225 -29.90 -12.44 6.03
CA THR A 225 -30.06 -13.37 7.17
C THR A 225 -28.94 -13.21 8.20
N GLN A 226 -27.70 -13.05 7.75
CA GLN A 226 -26.53 -12.82 8.61
C GLN A 226 -26.60 -11.46 9.31
N GLU A 227 -27.00 -10.41 8.59
CA GLU A 227 -27.19 -9.08 9.17
C GLU A 227 -28.30 -9.05 10.24
N ILE A 228 -29.41 -9.76 9.99
CA ILE A 228 -30.49 -9.89 10.98
C ILE A 228 -30.02 -10.66 12.22
N ALA A 229 -29.23 -11.73 12.05
CA ALA A 229 -28.67 -12.47 13.18
C ALA A 229 -27.74 -11.57 14.02
N LEU A 230 -26.87 -10.80 13.37
CA LEU A 230 -25.97 -9.86 14.02
C LEU A 230 -26.71 -8.78 14.80
N ALA A 231 -27.78 -8.23 14.20
CA ALA A 231 -28.64 -7.25 14.87
C ALA A 231 -29.32 -7.84 16.12
N ARG A 232 -29.69 -9.13 16.11
CA ARG A 232 -30.24 -9.80 17.28
C ARG A 232 -29.23 -9.90 18.42
N HIS A 233 -28.00 -10.32 18.16
CA HIS A 233 -26.92 -10.35 19.17
C HIS A 233 -26.70 -8.96 19.78
N TYR A 234 -26.67 -7.92 18.94
CA TYR A 234 -26.57 -6.54 19.42
C TYR A 234 -27.72 -6.15 20.35
N LEU A 235 -28.94 -6.47 19.96
CA LEU A 235 -30.16 -6.16 20.78
C LEU A 235 -30.21 -6.94 22.07
N GLN A 236 -29.72 -8.19 22.11
CA GLN A 236 -29.65 -9.00 23.32
C GLN A 236 -28.71 -8.37 24.35
N ILE A 237 -27.54 -7.89 23.91
CA ILE A 237 -26.60 -7.17 24.76
C ILE A 237 -27.22 -5.89 25.32
N GLU A 238 -27.86 -5.08 24.46
CA GLU A 238 -28.50 -3.83 24.89
C GLU A 238 -29.70 -4.09 25.81
N GLN A 239 -30.48 -5.15 25.59
CA GLN A 239 -31.59 -5.55 26.47
C GLN A 239 -31.09 -5.99 27.84
N ALA A 240 -29.97 -6.68 27.93
CA ALA A 240 -29.36 -7.03 29.21
C ALA A 240 -28.91 -5.77 29.99
N ARG A 241 -28.49 -4.74 29.28
CA ARG A 241 -28.04 -3.47 29.85
C ARG A 241 -29.18 -2.55 30.28
N PHE A 242 -30.20 -2.41 29.45
CA PHE A 242 -31.29 -1.46 29.70
C PHE A 242 -32.53 -2.09 30.34
N GLY A 243 -32.60 -3.42 30.41
CA GLY A 243 -33.72 -4.15 31.01
C GLY A 243 -35.07 -3.80 30.37
N GLU A 244 -36.05 -3.50 31.17
CA GLU A 244 -37.44 -3.20 30.73
C GLU A 244 -37.59 -1.88 29.94
N ARG A 245 -36.56 -1.06 29.89
CA ARG A 245 -36.57 0.20 29.11
C ARG A 245 -36.52 -0.01 27.59
N LEU A 246 -36.18 -1.20 27.16
CA LEU A 246 -36.06 -1.59 25.75
C LEU A 246 -37.24 -2.44 25.24
N ARG A 247 -38.41 -2.30 25.86
CA ARG A 247 -39.69 -2.91 25.42
C ARG A 247 -40.44 -2.00 24.47
#